data_ef830b4ba7093a58d89523a7e60dd954
#
_entry.id   ef830b4ba7093a58d89523a7e60dd954
#
_cell.length_a   1.000
_cell.length_b   1.000
_cell.length_c   1.000
_cell.angle_alpha   90.00
_cell.angle_beta   90.00
_cell.angle_gamma   90.00
#
_symmetry.space_group_name_H-M   'P 1'
#
loop_
_entity.id
_entity.type
_entity.pdbx_description
1 polymer ?
#
loop_
_entity_poly.entity_id
_entity_poly.type
_entity_poly.pdbx_seq_one_letter_code
_entity_poly.pdbx_strand_id
1 'polypeptide(L)'
;LDRDGNLYVADEWLHRISVFDSDGKFLHKWGTPGSQEGELQGPTGIAIDEDGKILVSENLNHRVSVFDKNGKYMTSWGQFGTSHGSLNHPWGITTDNHNNVYVADWRNDRVEKFSISGDYLHTFGNDSGILSRPSGVAVDPEGDVYVTGWGNNKVEIFDPNGNSITSFLGNAERLSKWGEERVISNPDAVKARLRVPSLEPEWRFNRPTGITTGIDGRIMIVESQRMRI
;
A
#
# COMPACT_ATOMS: atom_id res chain seq x y z
N LEU A 1 3.43 9.12 7.74
CA LEU A 1 3.84 10.24 8.64
C LEU A 1 4.89 9.73 9.61
N ASP A 2 5.91 10.57 9.93
CA ASP A 2 6.82 10.29 11.03
C ASP A 2 6.24 10.77 12.39
N ARG A 3 7.01 10.60 13.48
CA ARG A 3 6.59 11.00 14.84
C ARG A 3 6.49 12.53 15.02
N ASP A 4 7.15 13.28 14.14
CA ASP A 4 7.11 14.76 14.13
C ASP A 4 5.93 15.28 13.29
N GLY A 5 5.17 14.38 12.65
CA GLY A 5 4.03 14.69 11.79
C GLY A 5 4.43 15.03 10.35
N ASN A 6 5.68 14.81 9.95
CA ASN A 6 6.11 15.06 8.58
C ASN A 6 5.55 14.00 7.63
N LEU A 7 5.09 14.44 6.47
CA LEU A 7 4.55 13.60 5.40
C LEU A 7 5.65 13.26 4.38
N TYR A 8 5.85 11.99 4.16
CA TYR A 8 6.75 11.47 3.12
C TYR A 8 5.93 11.00 1.91
N VAL A 9 6.28 11.47 0.73
CA VAL A 9 5.57 11.19 -0.52
C VAL A 9 6.52 10.56 -1.52
N ALA A 10 6.23 9.32 -1.94
CA ALA A 10 6.91 8.66 -3.03
C ALA A 10 6.37 9.18 -4.37
N ASP A 11 7.28 9.61 -5.25
CA ASP A 11 6.97 10.06 -6.60
C ASP A 11 7.58 9.05 -7.58
N GLU A 12 6.75 8.11 -8.03
CA GLU A 12 7.16 7.03 -8.94
C GLU A 12 7.75 7.56 -10.25
N TRP A 13 7.18 8.64 -10.79
CA TRP A 13 7.59 9.22 -12.08
C TRP A 13 8.87 10.04 -12.00
N LEU A 14 9.07 10.74 -10.89
CA LEU A 14 10.27 11.57 -10.69
C LEU A 14 11.36 10.85 -9.89
N HIS A 15 11.13 9.58 -9.55
CA HIS A 15 12.09 8.71 -8.85
C HIS A 15 12.66 9.33 -7.57
N ARG A 16 11.79 9.91 -6.75
CA ARG A 16 12.21 10.65 -5.56
C ARG A 16 11.22 10.50 -4.41
N ILE A 17 11.68 10.86 -3.24
CA ILE A 17 10.85 11.06 -2.05
C ILE A 17 10.84 12.55 -1.75
N SER A 18 9.67 13.12 -1.51
CA SER A 18 9.46 14.50 -1.07
C SER A 18 8.90 14.52 0.34
N VAL A 19 9.41 15.43 1.18
CA VAL A 19 8.99 15.55 2.59
C VAL A 19 8.37 16.91 2.83
N PHE A 20 7.24 16.89 3.53
CA PHE A 20 6.47 18.07 3.91
C PHE A 20 6.22 18.03 5.42
N ASP A 21 6.12 19.20 6.06
CA ASP A 21 5.68 19.27 7.45
C ASP A 21 4.16 19.06 7.60
N SER A 22 3.67 19.09 8.84
CA SER A 22 2.25 18.93 9.17
C SER A 22 1.35 20.00 8.56
N ASP A 23 1.88 21.15 8.18
CA ASP A 23 1.15 22.25 7.53
C ASP A 23 1.19 22.15 5.99
N GLY A 24 1.85 21.10 5.46
CA GLY A 24 2.01 20.87 4.03
C GLY A 24 3.12 21.71 3.38
N LYS A 25 3.98 22.34 4.16
CA LYS A 25 5.13 23.08 3.65
C LYS A 25 6.24 22.11 3.25
N PHE A 26 6.77 22.28 2.04
CA PHE A 26 7.90 21.50 1.56
C PHE A 26 9.16 21.71 2.43
N LEU A 27 9.74 20.62 2.90
CA LEU A 27 10.97 20.61 3.68
C LEU A 27 12.20 20.29 2.83
N HIS A 28 12.23 19.09 2.28
CA HIS A 28 13.33 18.61 1.44
C HIS A 28 12.89 17.43 0.56
N LYS A 29 13.79 16.98 -0.31
CA LYS A 29 13.60 15.80 -1.14
C LYS A 29 14.92 15.08 -1.34
N TRP A 30 14.85 13.78 -1.65
CA TRP A 30 15.99 12.98 -2.09
C TRP A 30 15.56 11.95 -3.13
N GLY A 31 16.55 11.29 -3.73
CA GLY A 31 16.40 10.32 -4.79
C GLY A 31 16.83 10.90 -6.14
N THR A 32 17.59 10.11 -6.84
CA THR A 32 17.98 10.33 -8.25
C THR A 32 17.64 9.06 -9.01
N PRO A 33 17.22 9.15 -10.30
CA PRO A 33 16.88 7.97 -11.07
C PRO A 33 18.07 7.01 -11.25
N GLY A 34 17.88 5.74 -10.90
CA GLY A 34 18.89 4.72 -11.12
C GLY A 34 18.77 3.51 -10.21
N SER A 35 19.78 2.62 -10.25
CA SER A 35 19.82 1.35 -9.52
C SER A 35 21.00 1.23 -8.55
N GLN A 36 21.88 2.23 -8.50
CA GLN A 36 23.02 2.24 -7.57
C GLN A 36 22.57 2.49 -6.14
N GLU A 37 23.49 2.43 -5.19
CA GLU A 37 23.23 2.76 -3.79
C GLU A 37 22.76 4.21 -3.65
N GLY A 38 21.59 4.39 -2.99
CA GLY A 38 20.97 5.69 -2.80
C GLY A 38 20.18 6.24 -4.00
N GLU A 39 20.29 5.63 -5.18
CA GLU A 39 19.42 5.91 -6.31
C GLU A 39 18.08 5.18 -6.17
N LEU A 40 17.02 5.73 -6.75
CA LEU A 40 15.67 5.18 -6.73
C LEU A 40 15.14 4.94 -8.14
N GLN A 41 14.38 3.86 -8.32
CA GLN A 41 13.68 3.63 -9.58
C GLN A 41 12.25 3.11 -9.34
N GLY A 42 11.26 3.97 -9.61
CA GLY A 42 9.86 3.68 -9.35
C GLY A 42 9.56 3.44 -7.86
N PRO A 43 9.83 4.41 -6.96
CA PRO A 43 9.41 4.28 -5.56
C PRO A 43 7.88 4.32 -5.47
N THR A 44 7.27 3.30 -4.85
CA THR A 44 5.81 3.11 -4.79
C THR A 44 5.26 3.17 -3.37
N GLY A 45 5.90 2.51 -2.42
CA GLY A 45 5.47 2.48 -1.04
C GLY A 45 6.53 3.01 -0.09
N ILE A 46 6.06 3.54 1.05
CA ILE A 46 6.91 4.04 2.14
C ILE A 46 6.39 3.47 3.46
N ALA A 47 7.30 2.91 4.24
CA ALA A 47 7.08 2.62 5.66
C ALA A 47 8.15 3.33 6.50
N ILE A 48 7.82 3.61 7.76
CA ILE A 48 8.74 4.20 8.72
C ILE A 48 8.82 3.25 9.90
N ASP A 49 10.03 2.79 10.23
CA ASP A 49 10.24 1.88 11.35
C ASP A 49 10.22 2.61 12.70
N GLU A 50 10.33 1.86 13.79
CA GLU A 50 10.33 2.43 15.14
C GLU A 50 11.54 3.33 15.43
N ASP A 51 12.64 3.14 14.73
CA ASP A 51 13.86 3.96 14.83
C ASP A 51 13.78 5.24 13.96
N GLY A 52 12.71 5.40 13.16
CA GLY A 52 12.54 6.52 12.23
C GLY A 52 13.29 6.35 10.92
N LYS A 53 13.71 5.12 10.56
CA LYS A 53 14.27 4.82 9.24
C LYS A 53 13.15 4.73 8.22
N ILE A 54 13.43 5.19 7.02
CA ILE A 54 12.49 5.23 5.91
C ILE A 54 12.76 4.05 4.98
N LEU A 55 11.80 3.13 4.91
CA LEU A 55 11.84 2.00 3.99
C LEU A 55 11.03 2.35 2.74
N VAL A 56 11.64 2.17 1.57
CA VAL A 56 11.03 2.51 0.28
C VAL A 56 10.99 1.27 -0.60
N SER A 57 9.82 0.83 -1.01
CA SER A 57 9.68 -0.20 -2.06
C SER A 57 9.91 0.43 -3.43
N GLU A 58 10.79 -0.20 -4.21
CA GLU A 58 11.13 0.24 -5.57
C GLU A 58 10.66 -0.80 -6.59
N ASN A 59 9.59 -0.46 -7.32
CA ASN A 59 8.95 -1.44 -8.19
C ASN A 59 9.82 -1.87 -9.38
N LEU A 60 10.64 -0.96 -9.90
CA LEU A 60 11.49 -1.23 -11.07
C LEU A 60 12.88 -1.76 -10.72
N ASN A 61 13.33 -1.58 -9.47
CA ASN A 61 14.57 -2.19 -8.95
C ASN A 61 14.30 -3.49 -8.19
N HIS A 62 13.04 -3.87 -7.99
CA HIS A 62 12.65 -5.12 -7.31
C HIS A 62 13.27 -5.28 -5.91
N ARG A 63 13.36 -4.19 -5.16
CA ARG A 63 14.03 -4.14 -3.86
C ARG A 63 13.32 -3.23 -2.88
N VAL A 64 13.75 -3.27 -1.63
CA VAL A 64 13.46 -2.26 -0.61
C VAL A 64 14.76 -1.53 -0.30
N SER A 65 14.74 -0.22 -0.38
CA SER A 65 15.87 0.64 0.02
C SER A 65 15.54 1.35 1.34
N VAL A 66 16.54 1.44 2.22
CA VAL A 66 16.41 2.01 3.57
C VAL A 66 17.25 3.27 3.66
N PHE A 67 16.62 4.33 4.15
CA PHE A 67 17.22 5.66 4.32
C PHE A 67 17.04 6.15 5.76
N ASP A 68 17.90 7.05 6.20
CA ASP A 68 17.64 7.84 7.39
C ASP A 68 16.58 8.93 7.10
N LYS A 69 16.09 9.62 8.13
CA LYS A 69 15.09 10.69 8.01
C LYS A 69 15.52 11.88 7.13
N ASN A 70 16.81 12.02 6.86
CA ASN A 70 17.37 13.09 6.01
C ASN A 70 17.57 12.62 4.55
N GLY A 71 17.22 11.35 4.24
CA GLY A 71 17.38 10.77 2.92
C GLY A 71 18.78 10.23 2.63
N LYS A 72 19.61 10.03 3.66
CA LYS A 72 20.90 9.35 3.49
C LYS A 72 20.66 7.85 3.37
N TYR A 73 21.17 7.26 2.30
CA TYR A 73 21.12 5.82 2.07
C TYR A 73 21.86 5.05 3.19
N MET A 74 21.26 3.97 3.64
CA MET A 74 21.79 3.08 4.67
C MET A 74 22.08 1.68 4.10
N THR A 75 21.08 1.06 3.47
CA THR A 75 21.17 -0.29 2.90
C THR A 75 20.01 -0.54 1.93
N SER A 76 20.07 -1.64 1.20
CA SER A 76 18.93 -2.17 0.44
C SER A 76 18.98 -3.69 0.42
N TRP A 77 17.81 -4.31 0.22
CA TRP A 77 17.64 -5.75 0.13
C TRP A 77 16.48 -6.10 -0.81
N GLY A 78 16.44 -7.36 -1.26
CA GLY A 78 15.53 -7.84 -2.28
C GLY A 78 16.21 -7.88 -3.66
N GLN A 79 15.68 -8.76 -4.50
CA GLN A 79 16.12 -8.96 -5.88
C GLN A 79 14.96 -9.47 -6.72
N PHE A 80 15.04 -9.25 -8.03
CA PHE A 80 14.05 -9.79 -8.96
C PHE A 80 13.95 -11.32 -8.88
N GLY A 81 12.74 -11.84 -8.74
CA GLY A 81 12.48 -13.28 -8.75
C GLY A 81 11.10 -13.68 -8.26
N THR A 82 10.86 -15.00 -8.25
CA THR A 82 9.61 -15.63 -7.79
C THR A 82 9.78 -16.52 -6.56
N SER A 83 11.02 -16.85 -6.18
CA SER A 83 11.31 -17.61 -4.96
C SER A 83 11.03 -16.77 -3.70
N HIS A 84 10.88 -17.44 -2.57
CA HIS A 84 10.73 -16.77 -1.28
C HIS A 84 11.90 -15.80 -1.03
N GLY A 85 11.59 -14.61 -0.52
CA GLY A 85 12.56 -13.55 -0.30
C GLY A 85 12.94 -12.73 -1.55
N SER A 86 12.51 -13.16 -2.75
CA SER A 86 12.62 -12.38 -3.99
C SER A 86 11.37 -11.57 -4.25
N LEU A 87 11.49 -10.45 -4.96
CA LEU A 87 10.39 -9.52 -5.24
C LEU A 87 10.20 -9.32 -6.75
N ASN A 88 8.96 -9.10 -7.16
CA ASN A 88 8.63 -8.81 -8.56
C ASN A 88 7.66 -7.63 -8.63
N HIS A 89 8.17 -6.43 -8.91
CA HIS A 89 7.43 -5.17 -8.86
C HIS A 89 6.75 -4.95 -7.49
N PRO A 90 7.51 -4.86 -6.38
CA PRO A 90 6.94 -4.58 -5.07
C PRO A 90 6.21 -3.23 -5.09
N TRP A 91 5.07 -3.15 -4.37
CA TRP A 91 4.25 -1.95 -4.36
C TRP A 91 4.11 -1.40 -2.93
N GLY A 92 3.06 -1.78 -2.22
CA GLY A 92 2.84 -1.35 -0.84
C GLY A 92 3.82 -1.99 0.14
N ILE A 93 4.17 -1.26 1.18
CA ILE A 93 5.06 -1.70 2.25
C ILE A 93 4.56 -1.17 3.60
N THR A 94 4.65 -1.97 4.64
CA THR A 94 4.36 -1.56 6.02
C THR A 94 5.26 -2.28 7.01
N THR A 95 5.29 -1.81 8.26
CA THR A 95 5.97 -2.48 9.38
C THR A 95 4.96 -2.83 10.47
N ASP A 96 5.20 -3.94 11.20
CA ASP A 96 4.48 -4.26 12.43
C ASP A 96 5.20 -3.68 13.67
N ASN A 97 4.59 -3.86 14.85
CA ASN A 97 5.13 -3.42 16.13
C ASN A 97 6.35 -4.23 16.62
N HIS A 98 6.82 -5.20 15.85
CA HIS A 98 8.05 -5.95 16.06
C HIS A 98 9.12 -5.60 15.03
N ASN A 99 8.93 -4.52 14.27
CA ASN A 99 9.79 -4.11 13.15
C ASN A 99 9.94 -5.16 12.03
N ASN A 100 8.99 -6.08 11.88
CA ASN A 100 8.94 -6.89 10.67
C ASN A 100 8.36 -6.08 9.52
N VAL A 101 8.85 -6.32 8.33
CA VAL A 101 8.48 -5.58 7.10
C VAL A 101 7.60 -6.46 6.22
N TYR A 102 6.46 -5.93 5.80
CA TYR A 102 5.54 -6.61 4.89
C TYR A 102 5.53 -5.88 3.56
N VAL A 103 5.73 -6.60 2.46
CA VAL A 103 5.84 -6.05 1.11
C VAL A 103 4.81 -6.71 0.20
N ALA A 104 3.96 -5.90 -0.41
CA ALA A 104 3.04 -6.36 -1.45
C ALA A 104 3.83 -6.62 -2.73
N ASP A 105 4.05 -7.89 -3.04
CA ASP A 105 4.82 -8.38 -4.19
C ASP A 105 3.88 -8.55 -5.40
N TRP A 106 3.62 -7.44 -6.08
CA TRP A 106 2.51 -7.19 -6.99
C TRP A 106 2.40 -8.19 -8.15
N ARG A 107 3.52 -8.58 -8.78
CA ARG A 107 3.51 -9.52 -9.90
C ARG A 107 3.66 -10.99 -9.50
N ASN A 108 3.91 -11.24 -8.23
CA ASN A 108 3.94 -12.60 -7.69
C ASN A 108 2.65 -12.94 -6.93
N ASP A 109 1.65 -12.03 -6.93
CA ASP A 109 0.33 -12.24 -6.31
C ASP A 109 0.40 -12.68 -4.84
N ARG A 110 1.35 -12.11 -4.06
CA ARG A 110 1.59 -12.46 -2.66
C ARG A 110 2.03 -11.26 -1.83
N VAL A 111 2.05 -11.41 -0.50
CA VAL A 111 2.77 -10.53 0.41
C VAL A 111 3.92 -11.31 1.03
N GLU A 112 5.11 -10.74 1.01
CA GLU A 112 6.29 -11.29 1.67
C GLU A 112 6.56 -10.54 2.97
N LYS A 113 6.83 -11.30 4.06
CA LYS A 113 7.26 -10.78 5.35
C LYS A 113 8.76 -10.97 5.51
N PHE A 114 9.43 -9.93 5.95
CA PHE A 114 10.88 -9.91 6.18
C PHE A 114 11.19 -9.41 7.60
N SER A 115 12.38 -9.72 8.08
CA SER A 115 12.99 -8.95 9.18
C SER A 115 13.34 -7.54 8.70
N ILE A 116 13.65 -6.63 9.63
CA ILE A 116 14.12 -5.28 9.27
C ILE A 116 15.45 -5.30 8.49
N SER A 117 16.24 -6.35 8.61
CA SER A 117 17.48 -6.58 7.85
C SER A 117 17.25 -7.18 6.45
N GLY A 118 16.01 -7.56 6.11
CA GLY A 118 15.66 -8.14 4.81
C GLY A 118 15.72 -9.67 4.76
N ASP A 119 15.84 -10.35 5.91
CA ASP A 119 15.75 -11.81 5.93
C ASP A 119 14.30 -12.24 5.75
N TYR A 120 14.05 -13.18 4.84
CA TYR A 120 12.73 -13.74 4.62
C TYR A 120 12.20 -14.46 5.88
N LEU A 121 10.95 -14.19 6.24
CA LEU A 121 10.27 -14.79 7.37
C LEU A 121 9.03 -15.61 6.98
N HIS A 122 8.15 -15.06 6.12
CA HIS A 122 6.88 -15.70 5.79
C HIS A 122 6.28 -15.16 4.49
N THR A 123 5.35 -15.94 3.88
CA THR A 123 4.57 -15.53 2.70
C THR A 123 3.07 -15.62 2.99
N PHE A 124 2.31 -14.62 2.58
CA PHE A 124 0.85 -14.58 2.65
C PHE A 124 0.25 -14.66 1.23
N GLY A 125 -0.87 -15.37 1.08
CA GLY A 125 -1.59 -15.45 -0.17
C GLY A 125 -0.95 -16.39 -1.20
N ASN A 126 -0.13 -17.35 -0.74
CA ASN A 126 0.56 -18.31 -1.61
C ASN A 126 -0.41 -19.32 -2.31
N ASP A 127 -1.65 -19.40 -1.84
CA ASP A 127 -2.70 -20.21 -2.46
C ASP A 127 -3.20 -19.52 -3.72
N SER A 128 -3.21 -20.25 -4.82
CA SER A 128 -3.55 -19.70 -6.13
C SER A 128 -4.94 -19.03 -6.15
N GLY A 129 -4.96 -17.72 -6.43
CA GLY A 129 -6.16 -16.94 -6.65
C GLY A 129 -6.73 -16.21 -5.44
N ILE A 130 -6.17 -16.33 -4.24
CA ILE A 130 -6.59 -15.54 -3.07
C ILE A 130 -6.20 -14.09 -3.28
N LEU A 131 -4.93 -13.80 -3.56
CA LEU A 131 -4.46 -12.48 -3.93
C LEU A 131 -4.33 -12.33 -5.45
N SER A 132 -4.59 -11.15 -5.95
CA SER A 132 -4.31 -10.77 -7.32
C SER A 132 -3.83 -9.34 -7.37
N ARG A 133 -2.58 -9.18 -7.76
CA ARG A 133 -1.88 -7.89 -7.83
C ARG A 133 -2.05 -7.09 -6.53
N PRO A 134 -1.52 -7.58 -5.39
CA PRO A 134 -1.60 -6.86 -4.13
C PRO A 134 -0.93 -5.51 -4.26
N SER A 135 -1.65 -4.45 -3.88
CA SER A 135 -1.19 -3.07 -4.05
C SER A 135 -0.89 -2.35 -2.74
N GLY A 136 -1.58 -2.72 -1.67
CA GLY A 136 -1.34 -2.18 -0.33
C GLY A 136 -1.38 -3.28 0.70
N VAL A 137 -0.66 -3.09 1.78
CA VAL A 137 -0.63 -3.98 2.94
C VAL A 137 -0.63 -3.17 4.22
N ALA A 138 -1.40 -3.60 5.20
CA ALA A 138 -1.41 -3.05 6.56
C ALA A 138 -1.47 -4.19 7.57
N VAL A 139 -0.97 -3.94 8.77
CA VAL A 139 -0.95 -4.91 9.86
C VAL A 139 -1.52 -4.22 11.10
N ASP A 140 -2.43 -4.89 11.80
CA ASP A 140 -2.97 -4.37 13.05
C ASP A 140 -2.11 -4.78 14.27
N PRO A 141 -2.44 -4.28 15.48
CA PRO A 141 -1.67 -4.61 16.68
C PRO A 141 -1.71 -6.10 17.06
N GLU A 142 -2.74 -6.83 16.64
CA GLU A 142 -2.93 -8.27 16.86
C GLU A 142 -2.10 -9.10 15.87
N GLY A 143 -1.59 -8.47 14.80
CA GLY A 143 -0.77 -9.07 13.76
C GLY A 143 -1.56 -9.59 12.57
N ASP A 144 -2.86 -9.30 12.49
CA ASP A 144 -3.67 -9.62 11.31
C ASP A 144 -3.24 -8.74 10.13
N VAL A 145 -3.15 -9.35 8.95
CA VAL A 145 -2.60 -8.74 7.74
C VAL A 145 -3.71 -8.46 6.74
N TYR A 146 -3.89 -7.19 6.41
CA TYR A 146 -4.91 -6.68 5.49
C TYR A 146 -4.25 -6.34 4.16
N VAL A 147 -4.73 -6.93 3.07
CA VAL A 147 -4.11 -6.79 1.75
C VAL A 147 -5.13 -6.32 0.71
N THR A 148 -4.89 -5.17 0.09
CA THR A 148 -5.71 -4.72 -1.04
C THR A 148 -5.30 -5.46 -2.32
N GLY A 149 -6.27 -6.14 -2.95
CA GLY A 149 -6.11 -6.81 -4.24
C GLY A 149 -6.61 -5.91 -5.37
N TRP A 150 -5.69 -5.23 -6.06
CA TRP A 150 -6.02 -4.38 -7.21
C TRP A 150 -6.62 -5.20 -8.37
N GLY A 151 -6.17 -6.43 -8.55
CA GLY A 151 -6.61 -7.30 -9.65
C GLY A 151 -7.95 -8.00 -9.40
N ASN A 152 -8.34 -8.23 -8.13
CA ASN A 152 -9.58 -8.93 -7.77
C ASN A 152 -10.59 -8.06 -7.01
N ASN A 153 -10.32 -6.76 -6.84
CA ASN A 153 -11.24 -5.78 -6.28
C ASN A 153 -11.73 -6.09 -4.86
N LYS A 154 -10.88 -6.61 -4.00
CA LYS A 154 -11.22 -6.95 -2.61
C LYS A 154 -10.07 -6.66 -1.65
N VAL A 155 -10.35 -6.71 -0.38
CA VAL A 155 -9.33 -6.74 0.69
C VAL A 155 -9.37 -8.12 1.30
N GLU A 156 -8.24 -8.81 1.31
CA GLU A 156 -8.05 -10.08 2.01
C GLU A 156 -7.48 -9.85 3.39
N ILE A 157 -7.92 -10.66 4.35
CA ILE A 157 -7.44 -10.62 5.72
C ILE A 157 -6.87 -11.97 6.08
N PHE A 158 -5.65 -11.95 6.58
CA PHE A 158 -4.93 -13.15 7.02
C PHE A 158 -4.61 -13.04 8.51
N ASP A 159 -4.62 -14.18 9.21
CA ASP A 159 -4.04 -14.27 10.54
C ASP A 159 -2.50 -14.16 10.49
N PRO A 160 -1.80 -14.01 11.64
CA PRO A 160 -0.33 -13.93 11.67
C PRO A 160 0.39 -15.16 11.09
N ASN A 161 -0.28 -16.29 10.96
CA ASN A 161 0.25 -17.54 10.40
C ASN A 161 0.01 -17.67 8.90
N GLY A 162 -0.65 -16.68 8.26
CA GLY A 162 -0.93 -16.68 6.83
C GLY A 162 -2.22 -17.40 6.43
N ASN A 163 -3.05 -17.83 7.38
CA ASN A 163 -4.36 -18.40 7.06
C ASN A 163 -5.34 -17.28 6.70
N SER A 164 -6.08 -17.45 5.61
CA SER A 164 -7.13 -16.50 5.23
C SER A 164 -8.28 -16.55 6.23
N ILE A 165 -8.62 -15.40 6.83
CA ILE A 165 -9.74 -15.24 7.77
C ILE A 165 -11.03 -14.92 7.01
N THR A 166 -10.97 -13.86 6.19
CA THR A 166 -12.13 -13.35 5.44
C THR A 166 -11.70 -12.35 4.36
N SER A 167 -12.65 -11.93 3.54
CA SER A 167 -12.42 -10.85 2.57
C SER A 167 -13.51 -9.78 2.63
N PHE A 168 -13.12 -8.52 2.43
CA PHE A 168 -14.05 -7.41 2.25
C PHE A 168 -14.23 -7.10 0.76
N LEU A 169 -15.48 -6.93 0.36
CA LEU A 169 -15.87 -6.61 -1.01
C LEU A 169 -16.27 -5.14 -1.18
N GLY A 170 -16.24 -4.36 -0.10
CA GLY A 170 -16.62 -2.95 -0.11
C GLY A 170 -18.13 -2.74 -0.16
N ASN A 171 -18.87 -3.43 0.68
CA ASN A 171 -20.34 -3.33 0.77
C ASN A 171 -20.74 -2.02 1.46
N ALA A 172 -20.60 -0.88 0.78
CA ALA A 172 -21.15 0.37 1.27
C ALA A 172 -22.65 0.44 1.01
N GLU A 173 -23.43 0.91 1.98
CA GLU A 173 -24.89 1.07 1.85
C GLU A 173 -25.29 2.39 1.19
N ARG A 174 -24.36 3.36 1.11
CA ARG A 174 -24.56 4.69 0.53
C ARG A 174 -23.26 5.28 0.03
N LEU A 175 -23.36 6.27 -0.85
CA LEU A 175 -22.21 7.08 -1.26
C LEU A 175 -21.63 7.85 -0.08
N SER A 176 -20.34 8.15 -0.14
CA SER A 176 -19.75 9.15 0.75
C SER A 176 -20.38 10.53 0.47
N LYS A 177 -20.28 11.45 1.45
CA LYS A 177 -20.76 12.83 1.29
C LYS A 177 -20.27 13.47 -0.02
N TRP A 178 -19.01 13.29 -0.36
CA TRP A 178 -18.41 13.81 -1.60
C TRP A 178 -18.95 13.13 -2.86
N GLY A 179 -19.22 11.82 -2.78
CA GLY A 179 -19.83 11.04 -3.86
C GLY A 179 -21.26 11.50 -4.13
N GLU A 180 -22.05 11.74 -3.08
CA GLU A 180 -23.41 12.26 -3.21
C GLU A 180 -23.43 13.65 -3.83
N GLU A 181 -22.62 14.59 -3.35
CA GLU A 181 -22.52 15.94 -3.90
C GLU A 181 -22.14 15.92 -5.40
N ARG A 182 -21.20 15.05 -5.79
CA ARG A 182 -20.79 14.90 -7.17
C ARG A 182 -21.89 14.33 -8.07
N VAL A 183 -22.63 13.34 -7.58
CA VAL A 183 -23.76 12.76 -8.33
C VAL A 183 -24.88 13.77 -8.46
N ILE A 184 -25.29 14.43 -7.37
CA ILE A 184 -26.39 15.40 -7.37
C ILE A 184 -26.08 16.61 -8.27
N SER A 185 -24.83 17.07 -8.30
CA SER A 185 -24.40 18.18 -9.14
C SER A 185 -24.32 17.83 -10.64
N ASN A 186 -24.45 16.55 -11.01
CA ASN A 186 -24.40 16.10 -12.40
C ASN A 186 -25.72 15.41 -12.80
N PRO A 187 -26.64 16.13 -13.53
CA PRO A 187 -27.94 15.57 -13.94
C PRO A 187 -27.84 14.30 -14.79
N ASP A 188 -26.77 14.12 -15.56
CA ASP A 188 -26.61 12.92 -16.38
C ASP A 188 -26.17 11.72 -15.53
N ALA A 189 -25.38 11.94 -14.47
CA ALA A 189 -25.07 10.91 -13.49
C ALA A 189 -26.33 10.45 -12.72
N VAL A 190 -27.18 11.38 -12.32
CA VAL A 190 -28.48 11.06 -11.69
C VAL A 190 -29.34 10.22 -12.63
N LYS A 191 -29.50 10.64 -13.90
CA LYS A 191 -30.28 9.88 -14.90
C LYS A 191 -29.69 8.50 -15.18
N ALA A 192 -28.36 8.37 -15.25
CA ALA A 192 -27.69 7.10 -15.45
C ALA A 192 -27.98 6.12 -14.29
N ARG A 193 -27.90 6.60 -13.05
CA ARG A 193 -28.22 5.78 -11.85
C ARG A 193 -29.65 5.26 -11.83
N LEU A 194 -30.60 6.06 -12.28
CA LEU A 194 -32.02 5.66 -12.37
C LEU A 194 -32.31 4.60 -13.44
N ARG A 195 -31.39 4.40 -14.38
CA ARG A 195 -31.56 3.45 -15.50
C ARG A 195 -30.92 2.09 -15.27
N VAL A 196 -30.03 1.95 -14.27
CA VAL A 196 -29.37 0.67 -13.99
C VAL A 196 -30.27 -0.21 -13.13
N PRO A 197 -30.31 -1.51 -13.38
CA PRO A 197 -31.17 -2.44 -12.61
C PRO A 197 -30.67 -2.66 -11.17
N SER A 198 -29.40 -2.39 -10.90
CA SER A 198 -28.80 -2.52 -9.56
C SER A 198 -27.65 -1.55 -9.41
N LEU A 199 -27.52 -0.96 -8.22
CA LEU A 199 -26.38 -0.15 -7.80
C LEU A 199 -25.31 -0.98 -7.06
N GLU A 200 -25.50 -2.29 -6.91
CA GLU A 200 -24.57 -3.16 -6.20
C GLU A 200 -23.10 -3.01 -6.70
N PRO A 201 -22.79 -2.95 -8.00
CA PRO A 201 -21.42 -2.72 -8.46
C PRO A 201 -20.82 -1.40 -7.98
N GLU A 202 -21.66 -0.41 -7.68
CA GLU A 202 -21.24 0.89 -7.16
C GLU A 202 -20.80 0.82 -5.69
N TRP A 203 -21.27 -0.17 -4.95
CA TRP A 203 -20.97 -0.39 -3.54
C TRP A 203 -19.72 -1.25 -3.31
N ARG A 204 -19.26 -1.97 -4.32
CA ARG A 204 -18.08 -2.82 -4.23
C ARG A 204 -16.79 -2.06 -4.47
N PHE A 205 -15.68 -2.57 -3.95
CA PHE A 205 -14.37 -2.02 -4.26
C PHE A 205 -14.08 -2.06 -5.76
N ASN A 206 -13.35 -1.06 -6.24
CA ASN A 206 -12.87 -1.01 -7.60
C ASN A 206 -11.42 -0.54 -7.63
N ARG A 207 -10.52 -1.50 -7.77
CA ARG A 207 -9.07 -1.32 -7.74
C ARG A 207 -8.61 -0.60 -6.45
N PRO A 208 -8.82 -1.20 -5.28
CA PRO A 208 -8.28 -0.66 -4.05
C PRO A 208 -6.75 -0.62 -4.15
N THR A 209 -6.13 0.50 -3.82
CA THR A 209 -4.71 0.76 -4.06
C THR A 209 -3.90 0.93 -2.79
N GLY A 210 -4.49 1.46 -1.74
CA GLY A 210 -3.82 1.68 -0.47
C GLY A 210 -4.69 1.27 0.70
N ILE A 211 -4.04 0.90 1.79
CA ILE A 211 -4.69 0.51 3.04
C ILE A 211 -3.81 0.92 4.23
N THR A 212 -4.44 1.31 5.30
CA THR A 212 -3.77 1.52 6.58
C THR A 212 -4.71 1.20 7.74
N THR A 213 -4.14 0.82 8.87
CA THR A 213 -4.85 0.61 10.13
C THR A 213 -4.63 1.83 11.04
N GLY A 214 -5.69 2.34 11.64
CA GLY A 214 -5.62 3.36 12.67
C GLY A 214 -5.39 2.76 14.05
N ILE A 215 -4.85 3.55 14.98
CA ILE A 215 -4.69 3.16 16.39
C ILE A 215 -6.01 2.84 17.10
N ASP A 216 -7.12 3.23 16.53
CA ASP A 216 -8.49 3.01 17.02
C ASP A 216 -9.14 1.77 16.39
N GLY A 217 -8.36 0.93 15.67
CA GLY A 217 -8.82 -0.28 15.00
C GLY A 217 -9.58 -0.02 13.70
N ARG A 218 -9.66 1.23 13.22
CA ARG A 218 -10.28 1.51 11.92
C ARG A 218 -9.33 1.12 10.80
N ILE A 219 -9.92 0.59 9.74
CA ILE A 219 -9.22 0.27 8.51
C ILE A 219 -9.65 1.30 7.47
N MET A 220 -8.68 2.02 6.92
CA MET A 220 -8.90 3.00 5.85
C MET A 220 -8.38 2.43 4.54
N ILE A 221 -9.22 2.43 3.50
CA ILE A 221 -8.92 1.86 2.18
C ILE A 221 -9.12 2.94 1.14
N VAL A 222 -8.13 3.11 0.26
CA VAL A 222 -8.18 4.06 -0.86
C VAL A 222 -8.39 3.31 -2.16
N GLU A 223 -9.32 3.78 -2.97
CA GLU A 223 -9.63 3.24 -4.30
C GLU A 223 -9.20 4.18 -5.42
N SER A 224 -8.65 3.65 -6.51
CA SER A 224 -8.19 4.46 -7.63
C SER A 224 -9.30 4.87 -8.61
N GLN A 225 -10.42 4.16 -8.66
CA GLN A 225 -11.44 4.39 -9.69
C GLN A 225 -12.78 4.97 -9.20
N ARG A 226 -13.02 5.03 -7.90
CA ARG A 226 -14.30 5.54 -7.35
C ARG A 226 -14.18 6.76 -6.46
N MET A 227 -12.98 7.25 -6.20
CA MET A 227 -12.73 8.45 -5.38
C MET A 227 -13.43 8.37 -4.01
N ARG A 228 -13.36 7.22 -3.35
CA ARG A 228 -13.84 7.02 -1.98
C ARG A 228 -12.74 6.44 -1.09
N ILE A 229 -12.85 6.70 0.19
CA ILE A 229 -11.94 6.24 1.24
C ILE A 229 -12.74 5.45 2.25
#